data_029c601322b44e674e45c9045fde0ae4
#
_entry.id   029c601322b44e674e45c9045fde0ae4
#
_cell.length_a   1.000
_cell.length_b   1.000
_cell.length_c   1.000
_cell.angle_alpha   90.00
_cell.angle_beta   90.00
_cell.angle_gamma   90.00
#
_symmetry.space_group_name_H-M   'P 1'
#
loop_
_entity.id
_entity.type
_entity.pdbx_description
1 polymer ?
#
loop_
_entity_poly.entity_id
_entity_poly.type
_entity_poly.pdbx_seq_one_letter_code
_entity_poly.pdbx_strand_id
1 'polypeptide(L)'
;DDKIANLNAASAALSRKDTLLAEKYLKRAETSTPEYENAVGVLHLLRGDYEQAKLHLNKAAESGLKQANLNLEELAKKEENIELMSKLDY
;
A
#
# COMPACT_ATOMS: atom_id res chain seq x y z
N ASP A 1 9.41 20.27 9.09
CA ASP A 1 8.86 18.92 8.92
C ASP A 1 9.92 17.96 8.43
N ASP A 2 10.11 16.87 9.15
CA ASP A 2 11.03 15.81 8.77
C ASP A 2 10.31 14.85 7.83
N LYS A 3 10.74 14.81 6.57
CA LYS A 3 10.11 13.97 5.55
C LYS A 3 10.22 12.48 5.86
N ILE A 4 11.32 12.06 6.49
CA ILE A 4 11.51 10.66 6.90
C ILE A 4 10.57 10.33 8.05
N ALA A 5 10.46 11.22 9.03
CA ALA A 5 9.53 11.02 10.15
C ALA A 5 8.08 10.95 9.67
N ASN A 6 7.72 11.76 8.67
CA ASN A 6 6.37 11.72 8.09
C ASN A 6 6.11 10.39 7.39
N LEU A 7 7.11 9.85 6.69
CA LEU A 7 6.98 8.54 6.06
C LEU A 7 6.78 7.44 7.11
N ASN A 8 7.55 7.48 8.17
CA ASN A 8 7.42 6.51 9.28
C ASN A 8 6.05 6.63 9.95
N ALA A 9 5.56 7.84 10.16
CA ALA A 9 4.23 8.08 10.72
C ALA A 9 3.12 7.55 9.80
N ALA A 10 3.29 7.71 8.49
CA ALA A 10 2.35 7.17 7.52
C ALA A 10 2.29 5.65 7.60
N SER A 11 3.46 5.00 7.68
CA SER A 11 3.54 3.54 7.80
C SER A 11 2.85 3.05 9.08
N ALA A 12 3.03 3.75 10.18
CA ALA A 12 2.36 3.42 11.45
C ALA A 12 0.84 3.56 11.33
N ALA A 13 0.37 4.63 10.66
CA ALA A 13 -1.06 4.83 10.44
C ALA A 13 -1.64 3.72 9.56
N LEU A 14 -0.90 3.29 8.52
CA LEU A 14 -1.34 2.19 7.64
C LEU A 14 -1.45 0.87 8.39
N SER A 15 -0.53 0.60 9.31
CA SER A 15 -0.62 -0.63 10.12
C SER A 15 -1.85 -0.65 11.01
N ARG A 16 -2.39 0.52 11.35
CA ARG A 16 -3.65 0.66 12.08
C ARG A 16 -4.85 0.82 11.15
N LYS A 17 -4.62 0.76 9.83
CA LYS A 17 -5.64 0.95 8.80
C LYS A 17 -6.29 2.33 8.83
N ASP A 18 -5.56 3.31 9.35
CA ASP A 18 -6.02 4.70 9.38
C ASP A 18 -5.60 5.39 8.09
N THR A 19 -6.42 5.23 7.05
CA THR A 19 -6.08 5.70 5.71
C THR A 19 -6.07 7.22 5.58
N LEU A 20 -6.94 7.90 6.30
CA LEU A 20 -6.98 9.37 6.27
C LEU A 20 -5.73 9.97 6.89
N LEU A 21 -5.31 9.44 8.02
CA LEU A 21 -4.09 9.91 8.68
C LEU A 21 -2.86 9.57 7.85
N ALA A 22 -2.83 8.37 7.28
CA ALA A 22 -1.72 7.95 6.40
C ALA A 22 -1.59 8.91 5.21
N GLU A 23 -2.68 9.25 4.57
CA GLU A 23 -2.67 10.19 3.44
C GLU A 23 -2.12 11.54 3.85
N LYS A 24 -2.51 12.03 5.01
CA LYS A 24 -2.05 13.31 5.53
C LYS A 24 -0.52 13.33 5.69
N TYR A 25 0.04 12.27 6.27
CA TYR A 25 1.49 12.17 6.43
C TYR A 25 2.21 11.96 5.10
N LEU A 26 1.65 11.17 4.19
CA LEU A 26 2.28 10.92 2.88
C LEU A 26 2.44 12.19 2.06
N LYS A 27 1.56 13.16 2.21
CA LYS A 27 1.69 14.45 1.51
C LYS A 27 2.96 15.21 1.91
N ARG A 28 3.54 14.89 3.06
CA ARG A 28 4.72 15.56 3.59
C ARG A 28 5.92 14.62 3.72
N ALA A 29 5.81 13.42 3.17
CA ALA A 29 6.83 12.39 3.29
C ALA A 29 7.88 12.49 2.20
N GLU A 30 9.02 11.82 2.42
CA GLU A 30 10.04 11.63 1.40
C GLU A 30 9.49 10.71 0.31
N THR A 31 9.51 11.18 -0.95
CA THR A 31 8.85 10.51 -2.07
C THR A 31 9.80 9.67 -2.94
N SER A 32 11.11 9.74 -2.71
CA SER A 32 12.10 9.14 -3.60
C SER A 32 12.51 7.72 -3.23
N THR A 33 11.87 7.10 -2.25
CA THR A 33 12.29 5.81 -1.71
C THR A 33 11.31 4.69 -2.04
N PRO A 34 11.80 3.42 -2.09
CA PRO A 34 10.89 2.27 -2.21
C PRO A 34 9.88 2.20 -1.06
N GLU A 35 10.28 2.63 0.13
CA GLU A 35 9.37 2.68 1.29
C GLU A 35 8.17 3.58 1.04
N TYR A 36 8.38 4.70 0.37
CA TYR A 36 7.27 5.59 -0.01
C TYR A 36 6.32 4.90 -0.98
N GLU A 37 6.87 4.29 -2.03
CA GLU A 37 6.07 3.56 -3.02
C GLU A 37 5.27 2.43 -2.36
N ASN A 38 5.90 1.71 -1.43
CA ASN A 38 5.22 0.67 -0.68
C ASN A 38 4.08 1.25 0.16
N ALA A 39 4.30 2.35 0.84
CA ALA A 39 3.27 3.00 1.66
C ALA A 39 2.09 3.46 0.81
N VAL A 40 2.35 4.09 -0.34
CA VAL A 40 1.29 4.50 -1.27
C VAL A 40 0.51 3.29 -1.76
N GLY A 41 1.21 2.21 -2.08
CA GLY A 41 0.59 0.95 -2.51
C GLY A 41 -0.33 0.37 -1.45
N VAL A 42 0.12 0.35 -0.20
CA VAL A 42 -0.70 -0.16 0.92
C VAL A 42 -1.93 0.74 1.14
N LEU A 43 -1.77 2.05 1.00
CA LEU A 43 -2.91 2.96 1.11
C LEU A 43 -3.98 2.61 0.08
N HIS A 44 -3.60 2.43 -1.18
CA HIS A 44 -4.54 2.03 -2.24
C HIS A 44 -5.13 0.65 -1.97
N LEU A 45 -4.33 -0.29 -1.49
CA LEU A 45 -4.79 -1.63 -1.13
C LEU A 45 -5.91 -1.56 -0.10
N LEU A 46 -5.72 -0.78 0.95
CA LEU A 46 -6.71 -0.63 2.02
C LEU A 46 -8.00 0.05 1.53
N ARG A 47 -7.90 0.86 0.49
CA ARG A 47 -9.05 1.54 -0.12
C ARG A 47 -9.73 0.72 -1.21
N GLY A 48 -9.19 -0.45 -1.53
CA GLY A 48 -9.76 -1.32 -2.57
C GLY A 48 -9.37 -0.93 -3.99
N ASP A 49 -8.44 -0.01 -4.16
CA ASP A 49 -7.93 0.39 -5.48
C ASP A 49 -6.74 -0.50 -5.84
N TYR A 50 -7.05 -1.73 -6.30
CA TYR A 50 -6.02 -2.76 -6.49
C TYR A 50 -5.10 -2.49 -7.67
N GLU A 51 -5.55 -1.81 -8.71
CA GLU A 51 -4.69 -1.48 -9.84
C GLU A 51 -3.58 -0.51 -9.43
N GLN A 52 -3.94 0.56 -8.72
CA GLN A 52 -2.95 1.51 -8.23
C GLN A 52 -2.05 0.88 -7.17
N ALA A 53 -2.62 0.06 -6.30
CA ALA A 53 -1.83 -0.66 -5.30
C ALA A 53 -0.76 -1.51 -5.97
N LYS A 54 -1.14 -2.27 -6.98
CA LYS A 54 -0.21 -3.14 -7.72
C LYS A 54 0.91 -2.34 -8.37
N LEU A 55 0.58 -1.22 -9.00
CA LEU A 55 1.57 -0.37 -9.66
C LEU A 55 2.65 0.10 -8.69
N HIS A 56 2.24 0.64 -7.55
CA HIS A 56 3.19 1.17 -6.57
C HIS A 56 3.96 0.07 -5.84
N LEU A 57 3.27 -1.02 -5.48
CA LEU A 57 3.93 -2.14 -4.81
C LEU A 57 4.96 -2.82 -5.72
N ASN A 58 4.69 -2.93 -7.01
CA ASN A 58 5.66 -3.47 -7.96
C ASN A 58 6.91 -2.61 -8.05
N LYS A 59 6.76 -1.29 -8.06
CA LYS A 59 7.92 -0.38 -8.06
C LYS A 59 8.80 -0.62 -6.83
N ALA A 60 8.18 -0.74 -5.66
CA ALA A 60 8.92 -0.98 -4.43
C ALA A 60 9.59 -2.35 -4.43
N ALA A 61 8.91 -3.38 -4.93
CA ALA A 61 9.46 -4.73 -5.01
C ALA A 61 10.63 -4.80 -5.98
N GLU A 62 10.54 -4.13 -7.12
CA GLU A 62 11.61 -4.08 -8.11
C GLU A 62 12.87 -3.41 -7.55
N SER A 63 12.70 -2.51 -6.59
CA SER A 63 13.82 -1.87 -5.89
C SER A 63 14.37 -2.71 -4.75
N GLY A 64 13.84 -3.92 -4.53
CA GLY A 64 14.36 -4.87 -3.55
C GLY A 64 13.70 -4.81 -2.18
N LEU A 65 12.61 -4.09 -2.01
CA LEU A 65 11.94 -3.99 -0.71
C LEU A 65 11.08 -5.23 -0.48
N LYS A 66 11.49 -6.09 0.44
CA LYS A 66 10.81 -7.37 0.74
C LYS A 66 9.37 -7.17 1.21
N GLN A 67 9.11 -6.12 1.98
CA GLN A 67 7.77 -5.85 2.49
C GLN A 67 6.77 -5.66 1.35
N ALA A 68 7.22 -5.09 0.23
CA ALA A 68 6.37 -4.92 -0.94
C ALA A 68 5.94 -6.24 -1.54
N ASN A 69 6.81 -7.25 -1.53
CA ASN A 69 6.46 -8.60 -2.00
C ASN A 69 5.37 -9.22 -1.13
N LEU A 70 5.46 -9.04 0.19
CA LEU A 70 4.44 -9.53 1.12
C LEU A 70 3.10 -8.83 0.87
N ASN A 71 3.14 -7.53 0.61
CA ASN A 71 1.93 -6.77 0.32
C ASN A 71 1.31 -7.16 -1.02
N LEU A 72 2.14 -7.50 -2.02
CA LEU A 72 1.65 -8.02 -3.30
C LEU A 72 0.97 -9.37 -3.13
N GLU A 73 1.49 -10.24 -2.26
CA GLU A 73 0.84 -11.51 -1.95
C GLU A 73 -0.54 -11.27 -1.32
N GLU A 74 -0.62 -10.33 -0.39
CA GLU A 74 -1.87 -9.97 0.26
C GLU A 74 -2.89 -9.44 -0.75
N LEU A 75 -2.43 -8.60 -1.67
CA LEU A 75 -3.27 -8.05 -2.74
C LEU A 75 -3.81 -9.16 -3.63
N ALA A 76 -2.96 -10.12 -4.01
CA ALA A 76 -3.37 -11.25 -4.85
C ALA A 76 -4.46 -12.09 -4.16
N LYS A 77 -4.33 -12.29 -2.85
CA LYS A 77 -5.36 -13.01 -2.08
C LYS A 77 -6.69 -12.28 -2.08
N LYS A 78 -6.67 -10.96 -1.97
CA LYS A 78 -7.90 -10.16 -1.99
C LYS A 78 -8.55 -10.19 -3.37
N GLU A 79 -7.78 -10.13 -4.43
CA GLU A 79 -8.31 -10.23 -5.80
C GLU A 79 -8.93 -11.60 -6.04
N GLU A 80 -8.28 -12.67 -5.57
CA GLU A 80 -8.79 -14.02 -5.68
C GLU A 80 -10.11 -14.18 -4.93
N ASN A 81 -10.21 -13.65 -3.72
CA ASN A 81 -11.43 -13.71 -2.93
C ASN A 81 -12.59 -12.98 -3.61
N ILE A 82 -12.33 -11.83 -4.22
CA ILE A 82 -13.36 -11.09 -4.93
C ILE A 82 -13.85 -11.90 -6.13
N GLU A 83 -12.96 -12.54 -6.87
CA GLU A 83 -13.31 -13.38 -8.00
C GLU A 83 -14.18 -14.56 -7.57
N LEU A 84 -13.79 -15.24 -6.48
CA LEU A 84 -14.57 -16.36 -5.94
C LEU A 84 -15.96 -15.92 -5.49
N MET A 85 -16.04 -14.78 -4.81
CA MET A 85 -17.33 -14.24 -4.35
C MET A 85 -18.25 -13.93 -5.52
N SER A 86 -17.72 -13.39 -6.62
CA SER A 86 -18.53 -13.07 -7.79
C SER A 86 -19.09 -14.32 -8.47
N LYS A 87 -18.39 -15.46 -8.36
CA LYS A 87 -18.88 -16.75 -8.89
C LYS A 87 -20.00 -17.34 -8.07
N LEU A 88 -20.11 -16.96 -6.80
CA LEU A 88 -21.15 -17.45 -5.89
C LEU A 88 -22.41 -16.59 -5.92
N ASP A 89 -22.34 -15.46 -6.59
CA ASP A 89 -23.44 -14.51 -6.69
C ASP A 89 -24.21 -14.78 -7.99
N TYR A 90 -25.45 -15.22 -7.84
CA TYR A 90 -26.34 -15.43 -9.00
C TYR A 90 -27.69 -14.81 -8.84
#